data_1cbd031b6b3550ead9d65c77aa326dd1
#
_entry.id   1cbd031b6b3550ead9d65c77aa326dd1
#
_cell.length_a   1.000
_cell.length_b   1.000
_cell.length_c   1.000
_cell.angle_alpha   90.00
_cell.angle_beta   90.00
_cell.angle_gamma   90.00
#
_symmetry.space_group_name_H-M   'P 1'
#
loop_
_entity.id
_entity.type
_entity.pdbx_description
1 polymer ?
#
loop_
_entity_poly.entity_id
_entity_poly.type
_entity_poly.pdbx_seq_one_letter_code
_entity_poly.pdbx_strand_id
1 'polypeptide(L)'
;MKKIGFLSFGHWANHPSYKTRTAADTLLQSIDLAVAAEEIGIDGAYFRVHHFAQQLASPFPLLAAVGAKTSKIEIGTGVIDMRYENPLYMVEDAGSADLLSEGRLQLGISRGSPEQVIDGWSYFGYELEKGETDADMGRKKALEFLDKLKGEGFAEPNPYPMFPNPPGLLRIEPHSEGLRERIWWGAASNATAIWA
;
A
#
# COMPACT_ATOMS: atom_id res chain seq x y z
N MET A 1 16.86 17.99 10.87
CA MET A 1 15.52 18.50 11.22
C MET A 1 14.59 17.31 11.21
N LYS A 2 13.56 17.25 12.05
CA LYS A 2 12.55 16.17 11.97
C LYS A 2 11.62 16.44 10.80
N LYS A 3 11.26 15.39 10.06
CA LYS A 3 10.27 15.47 8.98
C LYS A 3 8.85 15.64 9.56
N ILE A 4 8.03 16.42 8.86
CA ILE A 4 6.62 16.65 9.20
C ILE A 4 5.76 16.14 8.05
N GLY A 5 4.80 15.28 8.37
CA GLY A 5 3.84 14.75 7.40
C GLY A 5 2.41 14.88 7.92
N PHE A 6 1.44 14.66 7.06
CA PHE A 6 0.04 14.49 7.44
C PHE A 6 -0.45 13.07 7.18
N LEU A 7 -1.48 12.65 7.90
CA LEU A 7 -2.21 11.41 7.68
C LEU A 7 -3.69 11.75 7.41
N SER A 8 -4.16 11.48 6.20
CA SER A 8 -5.56 11.65 5.81
C SER A 8 -6.32 10.33 5.90
N PHE A 9 -7.51 10.37 6.48
CA PHE A 9 -8.46 9.25 6.48
C PHE A 9 -9.33 9.23 5.22
N GLY A 10 -9.45 10.36 4.52
CA GLY A 10 -10.25 10.50 3.32
C GLY A 10 -11.72 10.17 3.54
N HIS A 11 -12.30 10.64 4.66
CA HIS A 11 -13.73 10.46 4.94
C HIS A 11 -14.60 11.20 3.92
N TRP A 12 -15.69 10.56 3.52
CA TRP A 12 -16.72 11.20 2.74
C TRP A 12 -18.11 10.81 3.26
N ALA A 13 -19.05 11.75 3.18
CA ALA A 13 -20.44 11.50 3.55
C ALA A 13 -21.37 12.47 2.81
N ASN A 14 -22.50 11.95 2.33
CA ASN A 14 -23.51 12.79 1.71
C ASN A 14 -24.29 13.57 2.77
N HIS A 15 -23.64 14.59 3.35
CA HIS A 15 -24.20 15.46 4.38
C HIS A 15 -23.82 16.91 4.12
N PRO A 16 -24.70 17.91 4.35
CA PRO A 16 -24.43 19.32 4.05
C PRO A 16 -23.17 19.90 4.70
N SER A 17 -22.78 19.40 5.88
CA SER A 17 -21.60 19.85 6.60
C SER A 17 -20.27 19.31 6.06
N TYR A 18 -20.31 18.33 5.15
CA TYR A 18 -19.11 17.74 4.54
C TYR A 18 -18.77 18.45 3.22
N LYS A 19 -17.49 18.76 3.03
CA LYS A 19 -16.98 19.24 1.74
C LYS A 19 -16.76 18.07 0.76
N THR A 20 -16.34 16.91 1.29
CA THR A 20 -16.24 15.64 0.54
C THR A 20 -17.53 14.86 0.70
N ARG A 21 -18.38 14.85 -0.30
CA ARG A 21 -19.71 14.21 -0.27
C ARG A 21 -19.76 12.88 -0.97
N THR A 22 -18.80 12.63 -1.87
CA THR A 22 -18.67 11.41 -2.67
C THR A 22 -17.27 10.82 -2.54
N ALA A 23 -17.11 9.56 -2.92
CA ALA A 23 -15.80 8.94 -3.04
C ALA A 23 -14.89 9.69 -4.04
N ALA A 24 -15.46 10.20 -5.14
CA ALA A 24 -14.71 10.99 -6.11
C ALA A 24 -14.15 12.28 -5.51
N ASP A 25 -14.98 13.00 -4.72
CA ASP A 25 -14.53 14.24 -4.08
C ASP A 25 -13.32 13.99 -3.16
N THR A 26 -13.35 12.90 -2.36
CA THR A 26 -12.25 12.61 -1.44
C THR A 26 -10.97 12.16 -2.14
N LEU A 27 -11.08 11.41 -3.25
CA LEU A 27 -9.93 11.01 -4.06
C LEU A 27 -9.26 12.23 -4.69
N LEU A 28 -10.02 13.09 -5.35
CA LEU A 28 -9.49 14.30 -5.99
C LEU A 28 -8.92 15.27 -4.96
N GLN A 29 -9.63 15.51 -3.84
CA GLN A 29 -9.14 16.35 -2.76
C GLN A 29 -7.85 15.80 -2.12
N SER A 30 -7.68 14.48 -2.05
CA SER A 30 -6.45 13.88 -1.52
C SER A 30 -5.23 14.18 -2.39
N ILE A 31 -5.41 14.22 -3.72
CA ILE A 31 -4.37 14.63 -4.66
C ILE A 31 -4.05 16.13 -4.46
N ASP A 32 -5.06 16.98 -4.46
CA ASP A 32 -4.87 18.44 -4.28
C ASP A 32 -4.23 18.77 -2.93
N LEU A 33 -4.59 18.02 -1.87
CA LEU A 33 -4.01 18.18 -0.53
C LEU A 33 -2.50 17.84 -0.53
N ALA A 34 -2.09 16.78 -1.22
CA ALA A 34 -0.68 16.41 -1.31
C ALA A 34 0.14 17.45 -2.10
N VAL A 35 -0.41 17.96 -3.20
CA VAL A 35 0.21 19.04 -3.98
C VAL A 35 0.36 20.30 -3.13
N ALA A 36 -0.70 20.75 -2.48
CA ALA A 36 -0.66 21.95 -1.62
C ALA A 36 0.31 21.76 -0.42
N ALA A 37 0.37 20.55 0.15
CA ALA A 37 1.31 20.23 1.22
C ALA A 37 2.77 20.34 0.75
N GLU A 38 3.08 19.83 -0.44
CA GLU A 38 4.42 19.98 -1.04
C GLU A 38 4.78 21.45 -1.27
N GLU A 39 3.84 22.26 -1.79
CA GLU A 39 4.05 23.70 -2.03
C GLU A 39 4.43 24.48 -0.78
N ILE A 40 3.89 24.10 0.37
CA ILE A 40 4.21 24.75 1.66
C ILE A 40 5.37 24.08 2.44
N GLY A 41 6.01 23.06 1.83
CA GLY A 41 7.21 22.42 2.37
C GLY A 41 6.95 21.32 3.42
N ILE A 42 5.80 20.66 3.39
CA ILE A 42 5.51 19.45 4.17
C ILE A 42 6.29 18.27 3.56
N ASP A 43 6.87 17.42 4.40
CA ASP A 43 7.77 16.34 3.98
C ASP A 43 7.03 15.07 3.58
N GLY A 44 5.80 14.80 4.07
CA GLY A 44 5.11 13.55 3.81
C GLY A 44 3.59 13.64 3.75
N ALA A 45 3.00 12.94 2.77
CA ALA A 45 1.56 12.77 2.58
C ALA A 45 1.19 11.29 2.74
N TYR A 46 0.48 10.96 3.82
CA TYR A 46 0.11 9.59 4.13
C TYR A 46 -1.40 9.42 4.12
N PHE A 47 -1.86 8.27 3.63
CA PHE A 47 -3.28 7.95 3.48
C PHE A 47 -3.64 6.66 4.24
N ARG A 48 -4.75 6.71 4.99
CA ARG A 48 -5.32 5.51 5.62
C ARG A 48 -5.93 4.61 4.55
N VAL A 49 -5.92 3.30 4.85
CA VAL A 49 -6.59 2.29 4.02
C VAL A 49 -7.57 1.54 4.91
N HIS A 50 -8.87 1.64 4.58
CA HIS A 50 -9.94 0.92 5.29
C HIS A 50 -10.92 0.34 4.29
N HIS A 51 -11.09 -0.97 4.34
CA HIS A 51 -12.06 -1.69 3.50
C HIS A 51 -13.49 -1.52 4.06
N PHE A 52 -14.49 -1.56 3.20
CA PHE A 52 -15.93 -1.43 3.52
C PHE A 52 -16.33 -0.12 4.24
N ALA A 53 -15.44 0.82 4.41
CA ALA A 53 -15.71 2.12 5.03
C ALA A 53 -15.92 3.21 3.97
N GLN A 54 -16.64 4.28 4.33
CA GLN A 54 -16.69 5.50 3.52
C GLN A 54 -15.42 6.33 3.73
N GLN A 55 -14.29 5.73 3.34
CA GLN A 55 -12.93 6.23 3.45
C GLN A 55 -12.11 5.78 2.24
N LEU A 56 -10.83 6.17 2.21
CA LEU A 56 -9.89 5.64 1.21
C LEU A 56 -9.66 4.14 1.45
N ALA A 57 -9.60 3.35 0.37
CA ALA A 57 -9.41 1.91 0.43
C ALA A 57 -8.27 1.43 -0.48
N SER A 58 -8.38 1.56 -1.80
CA SER A 58 -7.36 1.11 -2.76
C SER A 58 -6.20 2.13 -2.84
N PRO A 59 -5.03 1.88 -2.22
CA PRO A 59 -4.01 2.92 -2.09
C PRO A 59 -3.25 3.21 -3.38
N PHE A 60 -2.88 2.20 -4.16
CA PHE A 60 -1.92 2.35 -5.26
C PHE A 60 -2.36 3.28 -6.39
N PRO A 61 -3.63 3.28 -6.87
CA PRO A 61 -4.09 4.26 -7.85
C PRO A 61 -3.97 5.70 -7.34
N LEU A 62 -4.28 5.96 -6.06
CA LEU A 62 -4.15 7.27 -5.45
C LEU A 62 -2.68 7.68 -5.31
N LEU A 63 -1.82 6.77 -4.80
CA LEU A 63 -0.39 7.03 -4.63
C LEU A 63 0.30 7.31 -5.97
N ALA A 64 -0.03 6.56 -7.02
CA ALA A 64 0.47 6.79 -8.36
C ALA A 64 0.04 8.17 -8.90
N ALA A 65 -1.23 8.56 -8.70
CA ALA A 65 -1.73 9.87 -9.11
C ALA A 65 -1.06 11.02 -8.34
N VAL A 66 -0.89 10.88 -7.03
CA VAL A 66 -0.14 11.86 -6.20
C VAL A 66 1.32 11.91 -6.62
N GLY A 67 1.96 10.75 -6.84
CA GLY A 67 3.34 10.65 -7.29
C GLY A 67 3.60 11.39 -8.60
N ALA A 68 2.70 11.26 -9.56
CA ALA A 68 2.77 11.94 -10.85
C ALA A 68 2.47 13.45 -10.79
N LYS A 69 1.86 13.94 -9.70
CA LYS A 69 1.53 15.37 -9.50
C LYS A 69 2.48 16.11 -8.57
N THR A 70 3.34 15.39 -7.88
CA THR A 70 4.32 15.93 -6.91
C THR A 70 5.73 15.54 -7.32
N SER A 71 6.74 16.17 -6.72
CA SER A 71 8.16 15.96 -7.09
C SER A 71 9.11 15.76 -5.91
N LYS A 72 8.68 16.05 -4.68
CA LYS A 72 9.55 16.04 -3.50
C LYS A 72 8.93 15.34 -2.28
N ILE A 73 7.63 15.53 -2.06
CA ILE A 73 6.94 15.01 -0.87
C ILE A 73 6.99 13.48 -0.87
N GLU A 74 7.31 12.88 0.27
CA GLU A 74 7.16 11.45 0.49
C GLU A 74 5.67 11.10 0.48
N ILE A 75 5.30 10.00 -0.17
CA ILE A 75 3.92 9.56 -0.26
C ILE A 75 3.79 8.14 0.30
N GLY A 76 2.70 7.85 0.99
CA GLY A 76 2.60 6.53 1.58
C GLY A 76 1.27 6.19 2.21
N THR A 77 1.27 5.10 2.97
CA THR A 77 0.09 4.58 3.64
C THR A 77 0.27 4.51 5.15
N GLY A 78 -0.80 4.72 5.86
CA GLY A 78 -0.80 4.57 7.29
C GLY A 78 -2.04 3.84 7.81
N VAL A 79 -2.19 2.55 7.55
CA VAL A 79 -1.36 1.52 6.91
C VAL A 79 -2.22 0.62 6.03
N ILE A 80 -1.62 -0.22 5.17
CA ILE A 80 -2.31 -1.27 4.42
C ILE A 80 -2.53 -2.48 5.35
N ASP A 81 -3.70 -3.08 5.25
CA ASP A 81 -4.05 -4.33 5.95
C ASP A 81 -3.68 -5.54 5.08
N MET A 82 -2.61 -6.24 5.44
CA MET A 82 -2.10 -7.37 4.67
C MET A 82 -3.05 -8.56 4.57
N ARG A 83 -4.11 -8.62 5.40
CA ARG A 83 -5.12 -9.68 5.29
C ARG A 83 -5.88 -9.63 3.98
N TYR A 84 -6.06 -8.42 3.43
CA TYR A 84 -6.80 -8.16 2.18
C TYR A 84 -5.95 -8.24 0.92
N GLU A 85 -4.62 -8.25 1.05
CA GLU A 85 -3.73 -8.12 -0.10
C GLU A 85 -3.36 -9.47 -0.73
N ASN A 86 -3.16 -9.46 -2.05
CA ASN A 86 -2.38 -10.49 -2.73
C ASN A 86 -0.92 -10.01 -2.78
N PRO A 87 0.03 -10.71 -2.17
CA PRO A 87 1.42 -10.24 -2.08
C PRO A 87 2.06 -9.96 -3.44
N LEU A 88 1.80 -10.79 -4.46
CA LEU A 88 2.41 -10.64 -5.78
C LEU A 88 1.84 -9.44 -6.55
N TYR A 89 0.51 -9.27 -6.58
CA TYR A 89 -0.10 -8.06 -7.14
C TYR A 89 0.37 -6.80 -6.41
N MET A 90 0.52 -6.89 -5.09
CA MET A 90 1.00 -5.76 -4.30
C MET A 90 2.44 -5.37 -4.66
N VAL A 91 3.30 -6.33 -5.03
CA VAL A 91 4.67 -6.03 -5.54
C VAL A 91 4.61 -5.28 -6.87
N GLU A 92 3.74 -5.70 -7.81
CA GLU A 92 3.55 -5.02 -9.10
C GLU A 92 3.03 -3.59 -8.92
N ASP A 93 1.99 -3.42 -8.10
CA ASP A 93 1.37 -2.14 -7.83
C ASP A 93 2.32 -1.18 -7.10
N ALA A 94 3.00 -1.68 -6.07
CA ALA A 94 3.96 -0.90 -5.31
C ALA A 94 5.18 -0.50 -6.15
N GLY A 95 5.71 -1.41 -6.96
CA GLY A 95 6.79 -1.13 -7.91
C GLY A 95 6.39 -0.04 -8.91
N SER A 96 5.20 -0.16 -9.49
CA SER A 96 4.66 0.83 -10.42
C SER A 96 4.49 2.20 -9.76
N ALA A 97 3.88 2.25 -8.57
CA ALA A 97 3.66 3.51 -7.85
C ALA A 97 4.98 4.18 -7.42
N ASP A 98 5.97 3.38 -7.01
CA ASP A 98 7.28 3.90 -6.61
C ASP A 98 8.06 4.47 -7.79
N LEU A 99 8.08 3.79 -8.92
CA LEU A 99 8.71 4.28 -10.15
C LEU A 99 8.04 5.56 -10.65
N LEU A 100 6.71 5.64 -10.63
CA LEU A 100 5.96 6.86 -10.98
C LEU A 100 6.21 8.02 -10.02
N SER A 101 6.55 7.73 -8.78
CA SER A 101 6.92 8.73 -7.77
C SER A 101 8.42 8.95 -7.63
N GLU A 102 9.23 8.39 -8.53
CA GLU A 102 10.69 8.55 -8.53
C GLU A 102 11.34 8.16 -7.18
N GLY A 103 10.91 7.03 -6.60
CA GLY A 103 11.47 6.48 -5.37
C GLY A 103 11.03 7.16 -4.07
N ARG A 104 9.90 7.86 -4.05
CA ARG A 104 9.37 8.58 -2.88
C ARG A 104 8.31 7.80 -2.08
N LEU A 105 7.99 6.57 -2.51
CA LEU A 105 6.98 5.75 -1.86
C LEU A 105 7.47 5.24 -0.50
N GLN A 106 6.61 5.39 0.52
CA GLN A 106 6.81 4.95 1.91
C GLN A 106 5.62 4.11 2.34
N LEU A 107 5.69 2.78 2.24
CA LEU A 107 4.55 1.94 2.54
C LEU A 107 4.51 1.47 3.99
N GLY A 108 3.50 1.92 4.71
CA GLY A 108 3.11 1.33 5.97
C GLY A 108 2.18 0.14 5.75
N ILE A 109 2.54 -1.01 6.30
CA ILE A 109 1.76 -2.24 6.28
C ILE A 109 1.48 -2.75 7.70
N SER A 110 0.47 -3.57 7.89
CA SER A 110 0.15 -4.18 9.18
C SER A 110 -0.60 -5.52 9.01
N ARG A 111 -0.80 -6.21 10.13
CA ARG A 111 -1.67 -7.39 10.19
C ARG A 111 -3.17 -7.06 10.29
N GLY A 112 -3.51 -5.79 10.18
CA GLY A 112 -4.89 -5.31 10.27
C GLY A 112 -5.29 -4.72 11.62
N SER A 113 -6.45 -4.10 11.60
CA SER A 113 -7.12 -3.46 12.73
C SER A 113 -8.59 -3.94 12.76
N PRO A 114 -9.39 -3.57 13.79
CA PRO A 114 -10.83 -3.82 13.74
C PRO A 114 -11.47 -3.26 12.49
N GLU A 115 -12.31 -4.07 11.85
CA GLU A 115 -12.92 -3.80 10.55
C GLU A 115 -14.41 -3.43 10.68
N GLN A 116 -14.96 -2.86 9.58
CA GLN A 116 -16.40 -2.59 9.46
C GLN A 116 -17.23 -3.88 9.27
N VAL A 117 -16.60 -4.94 8.77
CA VAL A 117 -17.21 -6.22 8.44
C VAL A 117 -16.46 -7.33 9.15
N ILE A 118 -17.18 -8.29 9.73
CA ILE A 118 -16.58 -9.48 10.34
C ILE A 118 -15.93 -10.31 9.24
N ASP A 119 -14.66 -10.68 9.45
CA ASP A 119 -13.85 -11.46 8.50
C ASP A 119 -13.91 -10.92 7.06
N GLY A 120 -13.84 -9.60 6.92
CA GLY A 120 -14.00 -8.90 5.66
C GLY A 120 -13.05 -9.39 4.55
N TRP A 121 -11.86 -9.85 4.91
CA TRP A 121 -10.87 -10.45 4.00
C TRP A 121 -11.40 -11.69 3.26
N SER A 122 -12.38 -12.42 3.84
CA SER A 122 -12.97 -13.61 3.20
C SER A 122 -13.76 -13.25 1.94
N TYR A 123 -14.35 -12.06 1.86
CA TYR A 123 -15.04 -11.55 0.66
C TYR A 123 -14.08 -11.26 -0.50
N PHE A 124 -12.78 -11.14 -0.21
CA PHE A 124 -11.70 -11.01 -1.20
C PHE A 124 -11.13 -12.37 -1.64
N GLY A 125 -11.75 -13.48 -1.20
CA GLY A 125 -11.39 -14.84 -1.61
C GLY A 125 -10.27 -15.46 -0.77
N TYR A 126 -9.98 -14.92 0.40
CA TYR A 126 -8.99 -15.50 1.32
C TYR A 126 -9.64 -16.38 2.36
N GLU A 127 -8.95 -17.46 2.73
CA GLU A 127 -9.37 -18.43 3.73
C GLU A 127 -8.21 -18.69 4.70
N LEU A 128 -8.53 -18.97 5.97
CA LEU A 128 -7.54 -19.36 6.95
C LEU A 128 -7.20 -20.84 6.81
N GLU A 129 -5.93 -21.18 6.92
CA GLU A 129 -5.49 -22.56 7.05
C GLU A 129 -5.92 -23.13 8.42
N LYS A 130 -5.96 -24.46 8.54
CA LYS A 130 -6.36 -25.10 9.80
C LYS A 130 -5.45 -24.70 10.96
N GLY A 131 -6.00 -23.97 11.92
CA GLY A 131 -5.27 -23.49 13.12
C GLY A 131 -4.56 -22.15 12.92
N GLU A 132 -4.67 -21.55 11.75
CA GLU A 132 -4.15 -20.20 11.45
C GLU A 132 -5.10 -19.12 12.01
N THR A 133 -4.55 -18.03 12.50
CA THR A 133 -5.32 -16.84 12.82
C THR A 133 -5.24 -15.82 11.66
N ASP A 134 -6.18 -14.87 11.61
CA ASP A 134 -6.14 -13.76 10.65
C ASP A 134 -4.84 -12.94 10.76
N ALA A 135 -4.31 -12.81 11.97
CA ALA A 135 -3.04 -12.16 12.23
C ALA A 135 -1.84 -12.94 11.63
N ASP A 136 -1.89 -14.26 11.64
CA ASP A 136 -0.83 -15.11 11.06
C ASP A 136 -0.89 -15.02 9.52
N MET A 137 -2.08 -15.07 8.94
CA MET A 137 -2.27 -14.85 7.50
C MET A 137 -1.70 -13.48 7.07
N GLY A 138 -2.01 -12.40 7.80
CA GLY A 138 -1.49 -11.08 7.49
C GLY A 138 0.04 -11.00 7.56
N ARG A 139 0.66 -11.68 8.56
CA ARG A 139 2.13 -11.77 8.68
C ARG A 139 2.77 -12.59 7.55
N LYS A 140 2.17 -13.76 7.22
CA LYS A 140 2.62 -14.63 6.12
C LYS A 140 2.66 -13.86 4.81
N LYS A 141 1.58 -13.15 4.49
CA LYS A 141 1.49 -12.30 3.30
C LYS A 141 2.50 -11.14 3.31
N ALA A 142 2.73 -10.53 4.48
CA ALA A 142 3.73 -9.47 4.61
C ALA A 142 5.15 -9.99 4.36
N LEU A 143 5.51 -11.16 4.88
CA LEU A 143 6.81 -11.79 4.65
C LEU A 143 7.01 -12.16 3.17
N GLU A 144 5.98 -12.68 2.51
CA GLU A 144 6.02 -12.97 1.08
C GLU A 144 6.21 -11.68 0.26
N PHE A 145 5.46 -10.64 0.53
CA PHE A 145 5.62 -9.33 -0.09
C PHE A 145 7.05 -8.79 0.05
N LEU A 146 7.59 -8.78 1.27
CA LEU A 146 8.94 -8.32 1.55
C LEU A 146 10.01 -9.18 0.87
N ASP A 147 9.78 -10.48 0.73
CA ASP A 147 10.68 -11.39 0.02
C ASP A 147 10.71 -11.06 -1.48
N LYS A 148 9.57 -10.88 -2.11
CA LYS A 148 9.49 -10.59 -3.55
C LYS A 148 9.99 -9.19 -3.92
N LEU A 149 9.94 -8.23 -3.00
CA LEU A 149 10.56 -6.91 -3.18
C LEU A 149 12.10 -6.95 -3.27
N LYS A 150 12.77 -8.06 -2.94
CA LYS A 150 14.21 -8.23 -3.19
C LYS A 150 14.57 -8.24 -4.67
N GLY A 151 13.61 -8.55 -5.54
CA GLY A 151 13.82 -8.62 -6.98
C GLY A 151 14.53 -9.88 -7.44
N GLU A 152 14.57 -10.93 -6.62
CA GLU A 152 15.11 -12.23 -6.98
C GLU A 152 14.13 -12.99 -7.87
N GLY A 153 14.66 -13.70 -8.88
CA GLY A 153 13.88 -14.59 -9.75
C GLY A 153 13.41 -15.83 -8.98
N PHE A 154 12.17 -16.23 -9.19
CA PHE A 154 11.56 -17.39 -8.51
C PHE A 154 10.62 -18.21 -9.39
N ALA A 155 10.18 -17.67 -10.54
CA ALA A 155 9.24 -18.32 -11.44
C ALA A 155 9.93 -18.92 -12.65
N GLU A 156 9.63 -20.19 -12.95
CA GLU A 156 10.16 -20.87 -14.14
C GLU A 156 9.63 -20.21 -15.42
N PRO A 157 10.52 -19.84 -16.37
CA PRO A 157 10.07 -19.26 -17.63
C PRO A 157 9.35 -20.30 -18.49
N ASN A 158 8.30 -19.87 -19.18
CA ASN A 158 7.66 -20.68 -20.22
C ASN A 158 8.70 -20.96 -21.33
N PRO A 159 8.90 -22.21 -21.77
CA PRO A 159 9.81 -22.53 -22.87
C PRO A 159 9.40 -21.95 -24.23
N TYR A 160 8.13 -21.52 -24.35
CA TYR A 160 7.60 -20.89 -25.56
C TYR A 160 6.93 -19.54 -25.22
N PRO A 161 7.71 -18.55 -24.76
CA PRO A 161 7.14 -17.28 -24.35
C PRO A 161 6.70 -16.43 -25.56
N MET A 162 5.70 -15.56 -25.36
CA MET A 162 5.29 -14.60 -26.40
C MET A 162 6.38 -13.58 -26.71
N PHE A 163 7.15 -13.18 -25.69
CA PHE A 163 8.28 -12.26 -25.81
C PHE A 163 9.53 -12.92 -25.21
N PRO A 164 10.75 -12.57 -25.68
CA PRO A 164 11.99 -13.09 -25.11
C PRO A 164 12.08 -12.77 -23.61
N ASN A 165 12.38 -13.78 -22.81
CA ASN A 165 12.64 -13.64 -21.38
C ASN A 165 14.14 -13.37 -21.12
N PRO A 166 14.49 -12.65 -20.05
CA PRO A 166 15.86 -12.68 -19.53
C PRO A 166 16.24 -14.09 -19.11
N PRO A 167 17.54 -14.41 -19.08
CA PRO A 167 17.99 -15.73 -18.66
C PRO A 167 17.73 -15.99 -17.17
N GLY A 168 17.42 -17.26 -16.83
CA GLY A 168 17.16 -17.70 -15.45
C GLY A 168 15.71 -17.60 -15.02
N LEU A 169 15.48 -17.68 -13.72
CA LEU A 169 14.14 -17.52 -13.14
C LEU A 169 13.64 -16.09 -13.29
N LEU A 170 12.35 -15.96 -13.51
CA LEU A 170 11.69 -14.66 -13.65
C LEU A 170 11.28 -14.11 -12.26
N ARG A 171 11.37 -12.80 -12.11
CA ARG A 171 10.86 -12.05 -10.94
C ARG A 171 9.57 -11.31 -11.30
N ILE A 172 8.95 -10.71 -10.30
CA ILE A 172 7.85 -9.76 -10.53
C ILE A 172 8.40 -8.45 -11.14
N GLU A 173 7.72 -7.93 -12.14
CA GLU A 173 7.99 -6.64 -12.76
C GLU A 173 6.72 -5.74 -12.72
N PRO A 174 6.83 -4.40 -12.66
CA PRO A 174 8.10 -3.68 -12.64
C PRO A 174 8.76 -3.70 -11.26
N HIS A 175 10.06 -3.97 -11.23
CA HIS A 175 10.84 -3.92 -10.00
C HIS A 175 11.35 -2.51 -9.73
N SER A 176 11.15 -2.01 -8.50
CA SER A 176 11.73 -0.74 -8.04
C SER A 176 12.80 -0.99 -7.01
N GLU A 177 14.05 -0.68 -7.37
CA GLU A 177 15.21 -0.85 -6.50
C GLU A 177 15.12 0.05 -5.26
N GLY A 178 15.43 -0.49 -4.09
CA GLY A 178 15.40 0.23 -2.82
C GLY A 178 14.00 0.45 -2.22
N LEU A 179 12.91 0.00 -2.87
CA LEU A 179 11.57 0.11 -2.30
C LEU A 179 11.44 -0.68 -1.00
N ARG A 180 12.08 -1.85 -0.90
CA ARG A 180 12.02 -2.70 0.29
C ARG A 180 12.47 -1.99 1.57
N GLU A 181 13.45 -1.11 1.50
CA GLU A 181 13.98 -0.33 2.63
C GLU A 181 13.03 0.78 3.11
N ARG A 182 11.97 1.06 2.35
CA ARG A 182 10.95 2.07 2.63
C ARG A 182 9.61 1.45 3.05
N ILE A 183 9.61 0.16 3.38
CA ILE A 183 8.46 -0.52 3.96
C ILE A 183 8.60 -0.48 5.49
N TRP A 184 7.52 -0.14 6.19
CA TRP A 184 7.49 -0.12 7.64
C TRP A 184 6.23 -0.79 8.18
N TRP A 185 6.35 -1.31 9.39
CA TRP A 185 5.27 -2.06 10.03
C TRP A 185 4.53 -1.22 11.06
N GLY A 186 3.20 -1.14 10.93
CA GLY A 186 2.33 -0.51 11.91
C GLY A 186 2.09 -1.42 13.11
N ALA A 187 2.77 -1.15 14.22
CA ALA A 187 2.66 -1.93 15.46
C ALA A 187 1.74 -1.25 16.47
N ALA A 188 0.68 -1.94 16.91
CA ALA A 188 -0.23 -1.48 17.98
C ALA A 188 0.17 -1.98 19.36
N SER A 189 1.16 -2.87 19.47
CA SER A 189 1.63 -3.45 20.74
C SER A 189 3.13 -3.73 20.70
N ASN A 190 3.75 -3.83 21.89
CA ASN A 190 5.17 -4.18 22.00
C ASN A 190 5.48 -5.55 21.38
N ALA A 191 4.63 -6.53 21.54
CA ALA A 191 4.80 -7.86 20.94
C ALA A 191 4.82 -7.78 19.40
N THR A 192 3.98 -6.95 18.81
CA THR A 192 3.94 -6.74 17.35
C THR A 192 5.16 -5.95 16.88
N ALA A 193 5.66 -4.99 17.67
CA ALA A 193 6.86 -4.25 17.34
C ALA A 193 8.14 -5.10 17.43
N ILE A 194 8.19 -6.07 18.36
CA ILE A 194 9.31 -7.02 18.48
C ILE A 194 9.33 -8.02 17.32
N TRP A 195 8.14 -8.39 16.82
CA TRP A 195 8.02 -9.29 15.67
C TRP A 195 8.53 -8.65 14.37
N ALA A 196 8.27 -7.35 14.16
CA ALA A 196 8.67 -6.60 12.97
C ALA A 196 10.19 -6.40 12.88
#